data_28fd840c97ad7418131bd8345fa97ed0
#
_entry.id   28fd840c97ad7418131bd8345fa97ed0
#
_cell.length_a   1.000
_cell.length_b   1.000
_cell.length_c   1.000
_cell.angle_alpha   90.00
_cell.angle_beta   90.00
_cell.angle_gamma   90.00
#
_symmetry.space_group_name_H-M   'P 1'
#
loop_
_entity.id
_entity.type
_entity.pdbx_description
1 polymer ?
#
loop_
_entity_poly.entity_id
_entity_poly.type
_entity_poly.pdbx_seq_one_letter_code
_entity_poly.pdbx_strand_id
1 'polypeptide(L)'
;MSVISAQGREISLFRLHSGELCVLSASTAFNQITFDTYLTADTECELLAVSVETVHTLMKSNVHFRCFMYELLAERFSRVMPAMQEVLFMSFDQRLAAFFVREHDRTGLTELYMTHDQIAQQTSSAREVVARRIKMFAAEGLVETRRGAVRLIDIPALRALMCK
;
A
#
# COMPACT_ATOMS: atom_id res chain seq x y z
N MET A 1 0.26 6.95 4.09
CA MET A 1 0.65 6.55 5.45
C MET A 1 1.69 5.48 5.41
N SER A 2 2.79 5.63 6.12
CA SER A 2 3.92 4.72 6.09
C SER A 2 4.48 4.42 7.49
N VAL A 3 5.28 3.38 7.57
CA VAL A 3 6.14 3.06 8.72
C VAL A 3 7.59 2.99 8.25
N ILE A 4 8.52 3.36 9.15
CA ILE A 4 9.94 3.30 8.88
C ILE A 4 10.55 2.23 9.80
N SER A 5 11.27 1.27 9.21
CA SER A 5 11.98 0.25 9.98
C SER A 5 13.19 0.84 10.71
N ALA A 6 13.72 0.12 11.69
CA ALA A 6 14.96 0.50 12.39
C ALA A 6 16.17 0.68 11.45
N GLN A 7 16.14 0.07 10.26
CA GLN A 7 17.16 0.23 9.22
C GLN A 7 16.85 1.38 8.22
N GLY A 8 15.87 2.23 8.52
CA GLY A 8 15.47 3.36 7.67
C GLY A 8 14.66 2.98 6.43
N ARG A 9 14.17 1.74 6.32
CA ARG A 9 13.34 1.33 5.20
C ARG A 9 11.90 1.76 5.43
N GLU A 10 11.37 2.57 4.52
CA GLU A 10 9.99 3.02 4.54
C GLU A 10 9.08 2.01 3.80
N ILE A 11 7.95 1.67 4.42
CA ILE A 11 6.91 0.81 3.86
C ILE A 11 5.59 1.57 3.90
N SER A 12 4.97 1.74 2.75
CA SER A 12 3.61 2.29 2.66
C SER A 12 2.61 1.26 3.16
N LEU A 13 1.81 1.65 4.17
CA LEU A 13 0.74 0.81 4.69
C LEU A 13 -0.54 0.98 3.86
N PHE A 14 -0.93 2.21 3.59
CA PHE A 14 -2.08 2.56 2.75
C PHE A 14 -2.07 4.04 2.35
N ARG A 15 -2.86 4.38 1.35
CA ARG A 15 -3.17 5.76 0.98
C ARG A 15 -4.56 6.14 1.48
N LEU A 16 -4.71 7.41 1.86
CA LEU A 16 -5.99 8.02 2.19
C LEU A 16 -6.44 8.88 1.00
N HIS A 17 -7.70 8.77 0.69
CA HIS A 17 -8.36 9.58 -0.32
C HIS A 17 -9.31 10.60 0.32
N SER A 18 -9.82 11.52 -0.47
CA SER A 18 -10.79 12.52 -0.01
C SER A 18 -12.00 11.85 0.68
N GLY A 19 -12.38 12.34 1.85
CA GLY A 19 -13.47 11.81 2.65
C GLY A 19 -13.13 10.59 3.50
N GLU A 20 -11.90 10.06 3.43
CA GLU A 20 -11.49 8.92 4.27
C GLU A 20 -10.91 9.38 5.62
N LEU A 21 -11.16 8.57 6.65
CA LEU A 21 -10.63 8.76 7.99
C LEU A 21 -9.36 7.95 8.22
N CYS A 22 -8.35 8.56 8.85
CA CYS A 22 -7.14 7.86 9.28
C CYS A 22 -7.36 7.13 10.60
N VAL A 23 -7.66 5.83 10.55
CA VAL A 23 -7.92 5.01 11.74
C VAL A 23 -6.66 4.75 12.56
N LEU A 24 -5.48 4.70 11.95
CA LEU A 24 -4.23 4.51 12.69
C LEU A 24 -3.93 5.71 13.61
N SER A 25 -4.30 6.93 13.21
CA SER A 25 -4.27 8.08 14.12
C SER A 25 -5.27 7.91 15.26
N ALA A 26 -6.42 7.26 15.03
CA ALA A 26 -7.39 6.96 16.08
C ALA A 26 -6.93 5.82 17.01
N SER A 27 -6.11 4.89 16.54
CA SER A 27 -5.59 3.79 17.38
C SER A 27 -4.49 4.26 18.36
N THR A 28 -3.83 5.39 18.12
CA THR A 28 -3.07 6.10 19.16
C THR A 28 -3.98 6.54 20.32
N ALA A 29 -5.26 6.82 20.04
CA ALA A 29 -6.26 7.08 21.06
C ALA A 29 -6.54 5.87 21.97
N PHE A 30 -6.28 4.66 21.50
CA PHE A 30 -6.48 3.43 22.27
C PHE A 30 -5.19 2.90 22.92
N ASN A 31 -4.08 3.62 22.83
CA ASN A 31 -2.74 3.19 23.30
C ASN A 31 -2.34 1.79 22.81
N GLN A 32 -2.81 1.40 21.64
CA GLN A 32 -2.63 0.05 21.08
C GLN A 32 -1.51 0.00 20.04
N ILE A 33 -1.08 1.18 19.52
CA ILE A 33 0.02 1.24 18.55
C ILE A 33 1.32 1.52 19.27
N THR A 34 2.26 0.61 19.09
CA THR A 34 3.60 0.64 19.70
C THR A 34 4.70 1.01 18.69
N PHE A 35 4.33 1.45 17.49
CA PHE A 35 5.28 1.83 16.44
C PHE A 35 4.93 3.19 15.83
N ASP A 36 5.96 3.91 15.38
CA ASP A 36 5.79 5.21 14.76
C ASP A 36 5.20 5.09 13.36
N THR A 37 4.22 5.95 13.06
CA THR A 37 3.60 6.06 11.76
C THR A 37 3.77 7.46 11.20
N TYR A 38 3.96 7.56 9.89
CA TYR A 38 4.16 8.82 9.19
C TYR A 38 3.02 9.06 8.21
N LEU A 39 2.42 10.24 8.27
CA LEU A 39 1.41 10.69 7.32
C LEU A 39 2.04 11.79 6.46
N THR A 40 2.23 11.50 5.18
CA THR A 40 2.79 12.43 4.21
C THR A 40 1.72 12.80 3.18
N ALA A 41 1.53 14.08 2.92
CA ALA A 41 0.64 14.55 1.86
C ALA A 41 1.32 14.39 0.49
N ASP A 42 0.72 13.63 -0.41
CA ASP A 42 1.18 13.47 -1.80
C ASP A 42 0.77 14.67 -2.67
N THR A 43 -0.30 15.35 -2.29
CA THR A 43 -0.85 16.56 -2.94
C THR A 43 -1.32 17.55 -1.89
N GLU A 44 -1.57 18.78 -2.29
CA GLU A 44 -2.24 19.76 -1.41
C GLU A 44 -3.59 19.21 -0.92
N CYS A 45 -3.83 19.28 0.38
CA CYS A 45 -5.03 18.73 1.00
C CYS A 45 -5.42 19.50 2.27
N GLU A 46 -6.70 19.47 2.59
CA GLU A 46 -7.25 19.93 3.86
C GLU A 46 -7.50 18.73 4.77
N LEU A 47 -7.09 18.84 6.04
CA LEU A 47 -7.26 17.79 7.05
C LEU A 47 -8.07 18.33 8.22
N LEU A 48 -9.08 17.55 8.65
CA LEU A 48 -9.76 17.78 9.91
C LEU A 48 -9.11 16.92 11.00
N ALA A 49 -8.48 17.55 11.97
CA ALA A 49 -7.94 16.87 13.14
C ALA A 49 -8.95 16.87 14.28
N VAL A 50 -9.23 15.68 14.83
CA VAL A 50 -10.12 15.50 15.99
C VAL A 50 -9.29 15.02 17.18
N SER A 51 -9.48 15.67 18.35
CA SER A 51 -8.70 15.30 19.55
C SER A 51 -9.08 13.91 20.07
N VAL A 52 -8.15 13.24 20.71
CA VAL A 52 -8.34 11.92 21.35
C VAL A 52 -9.48 11.96 22.37
N GLU A 53 -9.56 13.03 23.18
CA GLU A 53 -10.61 13.22 24.18
C GLU A 53 -12.00 13.30 23.53
N THR A 54 -12.10 13.99 22.39
CA THR A 54 -13.35 14.09 21.63
C THR A 54 -13.76 12.72 21.09
N VAL A 55 -12.83 11.97 20.53
CA VAL A 55 -13.07 10.61 20.04
C VAL A 55 -13.55 9.72 21.19
N HIS A 56 -12.88 9.73 22.34
CA HIS A 56 -13.29 8.95 23.53
C HIS A 56 -14.68 9.34 24.04
N THR A 57 -14.99 10.63 24.05
CA THR A 57 -16.29 11.13 24.49
C THR A 57 -17.39 10.65 23.55
N LEU A 58 -17.19 10.76 22.25
CA LEU A 58 -18.12 10.28 21.22
C LEU A 58 -18.30 8.76 21.26
N MET A 59 -17.21 8.00 21.43
CA MET A 59 -17.26 6.54 21.58
C MET A 59 -18.10 6.09 22.78
N LYS A 60 -18.09 6.86 23.88
CA LYS A 60 -18.88 6.55 25.08
C LYS A 60 -20.34 6.97 24.97
N SER A 61 -20.61 8.13 24.40
CA SER A 61 -21.91 8.78 24.40
C SER A 61 -22.76 8.51 23.16
N ASN A 62 -22.16 8.17 22.01
CA ASN A 62 -22.85 8.02 20.74
C ASN A 62 -22.65 6.60 20.17
N VAL A 63 -23.71 5.79 20.19
CA VAL A 63 -23.67 4.41 19.69
C VAL A 63 -23.40 4.36 18.18
N HIS A 64 -23.93 5.30 17.39
CA HIS A 64 -23.73 5.30 15.95
C HIS A 64 -22.27 5.62 15.58
N PHE A 65 -21.64 6.57 16.29
CA PHE A 65 -20.23 6.87 16.12
C PHE A 65 -19.36 5.65 16.47
N ARG A 66 -19.72 4.95 17.54
CA ARG A 66 -19.01 3.73 17.96
C ARG A 66 -19.14 2.60 16.94
N CYS A 67 -20.34 2.35 16.40
CA CYS A 67 -20.56 1.37 15.33
C CYS A 67 -19.75 1.76 14.09
N PHE A 68 -19.83 3.01 13.64
CA PHE A 68 -19.04 3.52 12.53
C PHE A 68 -17.53 3.27 12.71
N MET A 69 -16.98 3.52 13.90
CA MET A 69 -15.57 3.28 14.21
C MET A 69 -15.20 1.79 14.12
N TYR A 70 -16.07 0.89 14.59
CA TYR A 70 -15.84 -0.56 14.48
C TYR A 70 -15.92 -1.05 13.03
N GLU A 71 -16.87 -0.57 12.24
CA GLU A 71 -16.98 -0.88 10.81
C GLU A 71 -15.74 -0.44 10.06
N LEU A 72 -15.27 0.76 10.32
CA LEU A 72 -14.07 1.33 9.73
C LEU A 72 -12.81 0.51 10.09
N LEU A 73 -12.69 0.07 11.35
CA LEU A 73 -11.60 -0.81 11.81
C LEU A 73 -11.66 -2.18 11.12
N ALA A 74 -12.84 -2.77 11.01
CA ALA A 74 -13.06 -4.05 10.35
C ALA A 74 -12.71 -3.96 8.84
N GLU A 75 -13.10 -2.88 8.18
CA GLU A 75 -12.75 -2.62 6.79
C GLU A 75 -11.23 -2.50 6.60
N ARG A 76 -10.54 -1.73 7.46
CA ARG A 76 -9.08 -1.60 7.40
C ARG A 76 -8.37 -2.92 7.67
N PHE A 77 -8.83 -3.69 8.64
CA PHE A 77 -8.30 -5.03 8.91
C PHE A 77 -8.45 -5.94 7.69
N SER A 78 -9.63 -5.94 7.06
CA SER A 78 -9.88 -6.72 5.83
C SER A 78 -9.00 -6.31 4.65
N ARG A 79 -8.55 -5.06 4.58
CA ARG A 79 -7.60 -4.59 3.56
C ARG A 79 -6.14 -5.00 3.87
N VAL A 80 -5.76 -5.05 5.14
CA VAL A 80 -4.40 -5.40 5.56
C VAL A 80 -4.14 -6.89 5.44
N MET A 81 -5.13 -7.74 5.73
CA MET A 81 -4.96 -9.20 5.71
C MET A 81 -4.49 -9.76 4.35
N PRO A 82 -5.05 -9.37 3.19
CA PRO A 82 -4.54 -9.81 1.89
C PRO A 82 -3.10 -9.36 1.63
N ALA A 83 -2.74 -8.12 2.00
CA ALA A 83 -1.37 -7.64 1.84
C ALA A 83 -0.38 -8.44 2.70
N MET A 84 -0.78 -8.80 3.93
CA MET A 84 0.01 -9.67 4.80
C MET A 84 0.15 -11.08 4.21
N GLN A 85 -0.93 -11.65 3.66
CA GLN A 85 -0.89 -12.94 2.97
C GLN A 85 0.06 -12.89 1.76
N GLU A 86 0.02 -11.82 0.95
CA GLU A 86 0.94 -11.65 -0.18
C GLU A 86 2.40 -11.68 0.30
N VAL A 87 2.73 -10.98 1.38
CA VAL A 87 4.10 -10.94 1.91
C VAL A 87 4.54 -12.30 2.46
N LEU A 88 3.65 -13.03 3.12
CA LEU A 88 3.98 -14.31 3.77
C LEU A 88 4.04 -15.48 2.79
N PHE A 89 3.17 -15.51 1.79
CA PHE A 89 2.97 -16.71 0.96
C PHE A 89 3.38 -16.52 -0.51
N MET A 90 3.51 -15.28 -1.00
CA MET A 90 3.94 -15.02 -2.37
C MET A 90 5.44 -14.76 -2.46
N SER A 91 6.08 -15.35 -3.46
CA SER A 91 7.44 -14.98 -3.83
C SER A 91 7.51 -13.51 -4.27
N PHE A 92 8.71 -12.92 -4.28
CA PHE A 92 8.85 -11.55 -4.75
C PHE A 92 8.41 -11.38 -6.21
N ASP A 93 8.64 -12.39 -7.05
CA ASP A 93 8.23 -12.38 -8.46
C ASP A 93 6.72 -12.34 -8.62
N GLN A 94 6.01 -13.14 -7.84
CA GLN A 94 4.55 -13.13 -7.80
C GLN A 94 4.00 -11.77 -7.34
N ARG A 95 4.59 -11.18 -6.28
CA ARG A 95 4.18 -9.85 -5.79
C ARG A 95 4.44 -8.75 -6.80
N LEU A 96 5.59 -8.79 -7.49
CA LEU A 96 5.93 -7.82 -8.53
C LEU A 96 5.00 -7.95 -9.74
N ALA A 97 4.70 -9.17 -10.18
CA ALA A 97 3.74 -9.42 -11.26
C ALA A 97 2.33 -8.96 -10.85
N ALA A 98 1.89 -9.28 -9.63
CA ALA A 98 0.61 -8.85 -9.09
C ALA A 98 0.49 -7.32 -9.02
N PHE A 99 1.56 -6.64 -8.61
CA PHE A 99 1.61 -5.18 -8.63
C PHE A 99 1.41 -4.61 -10.04
N PHE A 100 2.14 -5.11 -11.04
CA PHE A 100 2.02 -4.65 -12.42
C PHE A 100 0.62 -4.88 -13.00
N VAL A 101 0.04 -6.05 -12.76
CA VAL A 101 -1.31 -6.39 -13.21
C VAL A 101 -2.36 -5.51 -12.54
N ARG A 102 -2.29 -5.28 -11.23
CA ARG A 102 -3.20 -4.38 -10.51
C ARG A 102 -3.14 -2.94 -11.02
N GLU A 103 -1.94 -2.41 -11.28
CA GLU A 103 -1.79 -1.07 -11.83
C GLU A 103 -2.36 -0.98 -13.24
N HIS A 104 -2.16 -1.99 -14.08
CA HIS A 104 -2.78 -2.07 -15.39
C HIS A 104 -4.31 -2.11 -15.30
N ASP A 105 -4.88 -2.97 -14.46
CA ASP A 105 -6.33 -3.12 -14.31
C ASP A 105 -6.97 -1.83 -13.77
N ARG A 106 -6.27 -1.10 -12.89
CA ARG A 106 -6.74 0.16 -12.31
C ARG A 106 -6.70 1.33 -13.30
N THR A 107 -5.67 1.41 -14.15
CA THR A 107 -5.42 2.57 -15.02
C THR A 107 -5.77 2.35 -16.49
N GLY A 108 -5.85 1.10 -16.93
CA GLY A 108 -5.94 0.71 -18.35
C GLY A 108 -4.64 0.92 -19.13
N LEU A 109 -3.58 1.41 -18.47
CA LEU A 109 -2.30 1.73 -19.13
C LEU A 109 -1.37 0.52 -19.14
N THR A 110 -0.65 0.35 -20.23
CA THR A 110 0.44 -0.63 -20.35
C THR A 110 1.81 -0.04 -20.00
N GLU A 111 1.92 1.28 -19.91
CA GLU A 111 3.15 1.97 -19.54
C GLU A 111 2.98 2.63 -18.17
N LEU A 112 3.77 2.19 -17.20
CA LEU A 112 3.73 2.64 -15.80
C LEU A 112 4.91 3.59 -15.54
N TYR A 113 4.61 4.86 -15.34
CA TYR A 113 5.59 5.90 -15.02
C TYR A 113 5.94 5.87 -13.54
N MET A 114 6.85 4.98 -13.17
CA MET A 114 7.29 4.78 -11.79
C MET A 114 8.79 4.48 -11.73
N THR A 115 9.44 5.04 -10.73
CA THR A 115 10.83 4.71 -10.40
C THR A 115 10.92 3.36 -9.69
N HIS A 116 12.10 2.73 -9.72
CA HIS A 116 12.33 1.49 -8.96
C HIS A 116 12.13 1.68 -7.45
N ASP A 117 12.36 2.89 -6.90
CA ASP A 117 12.10 3.22 -5.50
C ASP A 117 10.60 3.18 -5.20
N GLN A 118 9.79 3.80 -6.06
CA GLN A 118 8.33 3.78 -5.91
C GLN A 118 7.76 2.36 -6.03
N ILE A 119 8.27 1.56 -6.99
CA ILE A 119 7.88 0.15 -7.12
C ILE A 119 8.31 -0.63 -5.88
N ALA A 120 9.50 -0.38 -5.33
CA ALA A 120 10.01 -1.02 -4.13
C ALA A 120 9.12 -0.74 -2.91
N GLN A 121 8.69 0.49 -2.72
CA GLN A 121 7.74 0.88 -1.66
C GLN A 121 6.40 0.14 -1.81
N GLN A 122 5.87 0.04 -3.04
CA GLN A 122 4.58 -0.62 -3.31
C GLN A 122 4.63 -2.15 -3.18
N THR A 123 5.81 -2.75 -3.39
CA THR A 123 6.02 -4.21 -3.32
C THR A 123 6.68 -4.68 -2.03
N SER A 124 6.87 -3.76 -1.05
CA SER A 124 7.55 -4.02 0.24
C SER A 124 8.91 -4.67 0.06
N SER A 125 9.75 -4.11 -0.85
CA SER A 125 11.06 -4.65 -1.20
C SER A 125 12.15 -3.58 -1.24
N ALA A 126 13.39 -3.97 -1.48
CA ALA A 126 14.50 -3.05 -1.70
C ALA A 126 14.59 -2.68 -3.19
N ARG A 127 15.02 -1.44 -3.49
CA ARG A 127 15.21 -0.94 -4.86
C ARG A 127 16.09 -1.85 -5.72
N GLU A 128 17.17 -2.36 -5.15
CA GLU A 128 18.14 -3.23 -5.85
C GLU A 128 17.49 -4.56 -6.25
N VAL A 129 16.62 -5.10 -5.38
CA VAL A 129 15.86 -6.33 -5.66
C VAL A 129 14.88 -6.08 -6.80
N VAL A 130 14.15 -4.96 -6.77
CA VAL A 130 13.23 -4.55 -7.84
C VAL A 130 13.98 -4.39 -9.17
N ALA A 131 15.08 -3.62 -9.17
CA ALA A 131 15.85 -3.38 -10.39
C ALA A 131 16.36 -4.68 -11.02
N ARG A 132 16.88 -5.60 -10.20
CA ARG A 132 17.34 -6.92 -10.66
C ARG A 132 16.20 -7.75 -11.25
N ARG A 133 15.03 -7.76 -10.59
CA ARG A 133 13.89 -8.56 -11.05
C ARG A 133 13.22 -8.00 -12.29
N ILE A 134 13.09 -6.68 -12.39
CA ILE A 134 12.58 -6.04 -13.62
C ILE A 134 13.49 -6.36 -14.81
N LYS A 135 14.82 -6.36 -14.61
CA LYS A 135 15.78 -6.77 -15.65
C LYS A 135 15.57 -8.24 -16.08
N MET A 136 15.23 -9.15 -15.16
CA MET A 136 14.92 -10.54 -15.49
C MET A 136 13.59 -10.63 -16.24
N PHE A 137 12.55 -9.95 -15.78
CA PHE A 137 11.26 -9.89 -16.49
C PHE A 137 11.40 -9.32 -17.90
N ALA A 138 12.30 -8.36 -18.10
CA ALA A 138 12.59 -7.84 -19.43
C ALA A 138 13.31 -8.87 -20.33
N ALA A 139 14.24 -9.64 -19.78
CA ALA A 139 14.89 -10.74 -20.51
C ALA A 139 13.92 -11.87 -20.87
N GLU A 140 12.87 -12.08 -20.06
CA GLU A 140 11.79 -13.06 -20.30
C GLU A 140 10.68 -12.48 -21.22
N GLY A 141 10.79 -11.23 -21.68
CA GLY A 141 9.82 -10.58 -22.55
C GLY A 141 8.51 -10.15 -21.87
N LEU A 142 8.44 -10.22 -20.56
CA LEU A 142 7.24 -9.84 -19.78
C LEU A 142 7.05 -8.32 -19.72
N VAL A 143 8.15 -7.57 -19.65
CA VAL A 143 8.17 -6.11 -19.56
C VAL A 143 9.29 -5.52 -20.42
N GLU A 144 9.23 -4.23 -20.68
CA GLU A 144 10.30 -3.41 -21.29
C GLU A 144 10.65 -2.28 -20.31
N THR A 145 11.97 -2.07 -20.08
CA THR A 145 12.43 -0.98 -19.21
C THR A 145 12.68 0.28 -20.02
N ARG A 146 12.16 1.41 -19.53
CA ARG A 146 12.41 2.75 -20.08
C ARG A 146 12.88 3.69 -18.99
N ARG A 147 13.42 4.84 -19.36
CA ARG A 147 13.85 5.84 -18.37
C ARG A 147 12.66 6.34 -17.57
N GLY A 148 12.60 5.95 -16.28
CA GLY A 148 11.50 6.34 -15.37
C GLY A 148 10.16 5.65 -15.62
N ALA A 149 10.14 4.59 -16.46
CA ALA A 149 8.92 3.84 -16.77
C ALA A 149 9.20 2.35 -16.98
N VAL A 150 8.18 1.55 -16.77
CA VAL A 150 8.13 0.12 -17.11
C VAL A 150 6.92 -0.11 -18.01
N ARG A 151 7.15 -0.67 -19.20
CA ARG A 151 6.10 -1.04 -20.13
C ARG A 151 5.79 -2.52 -20.00
N LEU A 152 4.53 -2.85 -19.80
CA LEU A 152 4.04 -4.23 -19.73
C LEU A 152 3.84 -4.78 -21.16
N ILE A 153 4.49 -5.90 -21.47
CA ILE A 153 4.48 -6.53 -22.80
C ILE A 153 3.54 -7.72 -22.83
N ASP A 154 3.66 -8.65 -21.87
CA ASP A 154 2.85 -9.86 -21.79
C ASP A 154 2.04 -9.89 -20.48
N ILE A 155 0.88 -9.23 -20.49
CA ILE A 155 -0.03 -9.18 -19.33
C ILE A 155 -0.60 -10.57 -18.98
N PRO A 156 -1.01 -11.43 -19.95
CA PRO A 156 -1.42 -12.79 -19.65
C PRO A 156 -0.36 -13.61 -18.94
N ALA A 157 0.90 -13.53 -19.35
CA ALA A 157 2.00 -14.23 -18.68
C ALA A 157 2.27 -13.68 -17.27
N LEU A 158 2.19 -12.35 -17.06
CA LEU A 158 2.26 -11.75 -15.74
C LEU A 158 1.12 -12.24 -14.83
N ARG A 159 -0.12 -12.38 -15.35
CA ARG A 159 -1.25 -12.97 -14.59
C ARG A 159 -0.99 -14.43 -14.21
N ALA A 160 -0.46 -15.22 -15.14
CA ALA A 160 -0.13 -16.61 -14.87
C ALA A 160 0.97 -16.77 -13.81
N LEU A 161 1.90 -15.81 -13.73
CA LEU A 161 2.97 -15.82 -12.72
C LEU A 161 2.45 -15.58 -11.30
N MET A 162 1.35 -14.83 -11.15
CA MET A 162 0.73 -14.60 -9.83
C MET A 162 0.18 -15.88 -9.18
N CYS A 163 -0.17 -16.90 -9.99
CA CYS A 163 -0.86 -18.11 -9.53
C CYS A 163 0.06 -19.32 -9.34
N LYS A 164 1.37 -19.16 -9.56
CA LYS A 164 2.37 -20.22 -9.36
C LYS A 164 2.83 -20.27 -7.90
#